data_e2af22e67c29ab518e54ae0bfc8cf69d
#
_entry.id   e2af22e67c29ab518e54ae0bfc8cf69d
#
_cell.length_a   1.000
_cell.length_b   1.000
_cell.length_c   1.000
_cell.angle_alpha   90.00
_cell.angle_beta   90.00
_cell.angle_gamma   90.00
#
_symmetry.space_group_name_H-M   'P 1'
#
loop_
_entity.id
_entity.type
_entity.pdbx_description
1 polymer ?
#
loop_
_entity_poly.entity_id
_entity_poly.type
_entity_poly.pdbx_seq_one_letter_code
_entity_poly.pdbx_strand_id
1 'polypeptide(L)'
;MASTTLSDKAKAVFAFAAYHQMSSGEPVIDVVLHDGAGHSADPEAIKELEAADLAKTKDDRAAFTDAGKAKLEAVIAAIRGA
;
A
#
# COMPACT_ATOMS: atom_id res chain seq x y z
N MET A 1 21.79 1.34 -10.00
CA MET A 1 20.93 1.34 -9.04
C MET A 1 19.76 0.65 -9.41
N ALA A 2 19.40 -0.08 -8.76
CA ALA A 2 18.31 -0.80 -9.06
C ALA A 2 17.15 -0.03 -8.66
N SER A 3 16.47 0.43 -9.54
CA SER A 3 15.17 0.84 -9.20
C SER A 3 14.46 -0.40 -8.81
N THR A 4 13.98 -0.42 -7.65
CA THR A 4 13.18 -1.52 -7.19
C THR A 4 11.87 -1.45 -7.94
N THR A 5 11.72 -2.31 -8.90
CA THR A 5 10.44 -2.43 -9.58
C THR A 5 9.56 -3.31 -8.72
N LEU A 6 8.51 -2.75 -8.18
CA LEU A 6 7.58 -3.53 -7.37
C LEU A 6 6.80 -4.50 -8.24
N SER A 7 6.49 -5.66 -7.68
CA SER A 7 5.66 -6.63 -8.39
C SER A 7 4.22 -6.10 -8.46
N ASP A 8 3.42 -6.72 -9.31
CA ASP A 8 2.01 -6.36 -9.43
C ASP A 8 1.28 -6.55 -8.10
N LYS A 9 1.66 -7.55 -7.33
CA LYS A 9 1.04 -7.78 -6.02
C LYS A 9 1.31 -6.62 -5.07
N ALA A 10 2.54 -6.11 -5.05
CA ALA A 10 2.89 -4.97 -4.21
C ALA A 10 2.19 -3.71 -4.71
N LYS A 11 2.13 -3.52 -6.01
CA LYS A 11 1.42 -2.39 -6.59
C LYS A 11 -0.07 -2.45 -6.28
N ALA A 12 -0.63 -3.65 -6.22
CA ALA A 12 -2.04 -3.82 -5.90
C ALA A 12 -2.37 -3.33 -4.50
N VAL A 13 -1.44 -3.42 -3.56
CA VAL A 13 -1.64 -2.88 -2.22
C VAL A 13 -1.87 -1.38 -2.29
N PHE A 14 -1.07 -0.68 -3.08
CA PHE A 14 -1.26 0.76 -3.27
C PHE A 14 -2.55 1.07 -4.02
N ALA A 15 -2.92 0.26 -5.00
CA ALA A 15 -4.17 0.46 -5.72
C ALA A 15 -5.37 0.32 -4.79
N PHE A 16 -5.34 -0.68 -3.91
CA PHE A 16 -6.38 -0.91 -2.93
C PHE A 16 -6.47 0.27 -1.95
N ALA A 17 -5.32 0.72 -1.45
CA ALA A 17 -5.28 1.86 -0.55
C ALA A 17 -5.77 3.13 -1.25
N ALA A 18 -5.41 3.32 -2.50
CA ALA A 18 -5.86 4.47 -3.29
C ALA A 18 -7.38 4.45 -3.44
N TYR A 19 -7.94 3.27 -3.74
CA TYR A 19 -9.38 3.13 -3.84
C TYR A 19 -10.07 3.56 -2.55
N HIS A 20 -9.58 3.08 -1.42
CA HIS A 20 -10.18 3.41 -0.13
C HIS A 20 -10.04 4.89 0.21
N GLN A 21 -8.87 5.47 -0.06
CA GLN A 21 -8.65 6.87 0.23
C GLN A 21 -9.55 7.75 -0.63
N MET A 22 -9.67 7.44 -1.91
CA MET A 22 -10.50 8.22 -2.82
C MET A 22 -11.99 8.05 -2.52
N SER A 23 -12.40 6.84 -2.11
CA SER A 23 -13.79 6.58 -1.77
C SER A 23 -14.23 7.24 -0.47
N SER A 24 -13.36 7.23 0.53
CA SER A 24 -13.71 7.76 1.85
C SER A 24 -13.42 9.23 1.99
N GLY A 25 -12.48 9.75 1.20
CA GLY A 25 -12.03 11.12 1.33
C GLY A 25 -11.03 11.32 2.47
N GLU A 26 -10.60 10.22 3.12
CA GLU A 26 -9.66 10.30 4.24
C GLU A 26 -8.37 9.58 3.89
N PRO A 27 -7.23 10.08 4.37
CA PRO A 27 -5.95 9.44 4.08
C PRO A 27 -5.88 8.02 4.63
N VAL A 28 -5.37 7.12 3.84
CA VAL A 28 -5.11 5.75 4.27
C VAL A 28 -3.67 5.68 4.76
N ILE A 29 -3.48 5.30 6.01
CA ILE A 29 -2.15 5.24 6.60
C ILE A 29 -1.66 3.82 6.79
N ASP A 30 -2.56 2.84 6.72
CA ASP A 30 -2.16 1.44 6.84
C ASP A 30 -3.15 0.57 6.08
N VAL A 31 -2.77 -0.70 5.91
CA VAL A 31 -3.64 -1.70 5.31
C VAL A 31 -3.81 -2.86 6.28
N VAL A 32 -4.97 -3.48 6.25
CA VAL A 32 -5.27 -4.61 7.12
C VAL A 32 -4.65 -5.88 6.55
N LEU A 33 -3.91 -6.61 7.37
CA LEU A 33 -3.30 -7.86 6.96
C LEU A 33 -4.28 -9.02 7.06
N HIS A 34 -5.23 -8.92 7.99
CA HIS A 34 -6.19 -9.98 8.20
C HIS A 34 -7.44 -9.39 8.83
N ASP A 35 -8.52 -9.31 8.11
CA ASP A 35 -9.73 -8.67 8.60
C ASP A 35 -10.89 -9.63 8.86
N GLY A 36 -10.67 -10.91 8.66
CA GLY A 36 -11.71 -11.91 8.90
C GLY A 36 -12.81 -11.93 7.86
N ALA A 37 -12.83 -10.99 6.96
CA ALA A 37 -13.85 -10.91 5.91
C ALA A 37 -13.29 -11.31 4.54
N GLY A 38 -12.08 -11.84 4.50
CA GLY A 38 -11.46 -12.26 3.26
C GLY A 38 -10.71 -11.16 2.53
N HIS A 39 -10.70 -9.96 3.08
CA HIS A 39 -9.97 -8.85 2.48
C HIS A 39 -8.67 -8.64 3.24
N SER A 40 -7.61 -9.23 2.78
CA SER A 40 -6.31 -9.08 3.41
C SER A 40 -5.26 -8.78 2.37
N ALA A 41 -4.21 -8.07 2.79
CA ALA A 41 -3.09 -7.82 1.91
C ALA A 41 -2.31 -9.12 1.71
N ASP A 42 -1.79 -9.31 0.51
CA ASP A 42 -0.99 -10.49 0.21
C ASP A 42 0.28 -10.45 1.06
N PRO A 43 0.58 -11.52 1.83
CA PRO A 43 1.76 -11.52 2.68
C PRO A 43 3.08 -11.31 1.92
N GLU A 44 3.17 -11.84 0.70
CA GLU A 44 4.38 -11.65 -0.10
C GLU A 44 4.51 -10.20 -0.56
N ALA A 45 3.39 -9.56 -0.88
CA ALA A 45 3.39 -8.16 -1.25
C ALA A 45 3.86 -7.30 -0.08
N ILE A 46 3.38 -7.61 1.14
CA ILE A 46 3.78 -6.87 2.32
C ILE A 46 5.27 -7.04 2.61
N LYS A 47 5.80 -8.26 2.45
CA LYS A 47 7.24 -8.48 2.62
C LYS A 47 8.03 -7.65 1.63
N GLU A 48 7.56 -7.54 0.42
CA GLU A 48 8.21 -6.75 -0.61
C GLU A 48 8.21 -5.28 -0.24
N LEU A 49 7.08 -4.78 0.26
CA LEU A 49 7.00 -3.38 0.69
C LEU A 49 7.89 -3.11 1.88
N GLU A 50 7.99 -4.05 2.82
CA GLU A 50 8.89 -3.92 3.94
C GLU A 50 10.35 -3.88 3.49
N ALA A 51 10.71 -4.73 2.54
CA ALA A 51 12.07 -4.75 2.01
C ALA A 51 12.41 -3.45 1.29
N ALA A 52 11.42 -2.80 0.71
CA ALA A 52 11.60 -1.51 0.03
C ALA A 52 11.44 -0.32 0.98
N ASP A 53 11.22 -0.58 2.26
CA ASP A 53 11.04 0.45 3.30
C ASP A 53 9.80 1.31 3.04
N LEU A 54 8.78 0.73 2.44
CA LEU A 54 7.53 1.44 2.16
C LEU A 54 6.44 1.14 3.18
N ALA A 55 6.61 0.09 3.97
CA ALA A 55 5.64 -0.28 4.99
C ALA A 55 6.32 -0.97 6.15
N LYS A 56 5.68 -0.95 7.30
CA LYS A 56 6.12 -1.68 8.49
C LYS A 56 4.93 -2.42 9.06
N THR A 57 5.12 -3.70 9.34
CA THR A 57 4.07 -4.52 9.92
C THR A 57 3.97 -4.29 11.41
N LYS A 58 2.76 -4.13 11.89
CA LYS A 58 2.49 -4.04 13.32
C LYS A 58 1.16 -4.71 13.59
N ASP A 59 1.18 -5.75 14.40
CA ASP A 59 -0.01 -6.56 14.70
C ASP A 59 -0.62 -7.10 13.40
N ASP A 60 -1.91 -6.83 13.14
CA ASP A 60 -2.56 -7.28 11.93
C ASP A 60 -2.60 -6.21 10.86
N ARG A 61 -1.76 -5.18 10.95
CA ARG A 61 -1.75 -4.09 9.98
C ARG A 61 -0.35 -3.83 9.48
N ALA A 62 -0.25 -3.36 8.26
CA ALA A 62 1.00 -2.86 7.71
C ALA A 62 0.84 -1.36 7.52
N ALA A 63 1.59 -0.59 8.29
CA ALA A 63 1.52 0.86 8.21
C ALA A 63 2.50 1.38 7.16
N PHE A 64 2.06 2.33 6.37
CA PHE A 64 2.96 2.95 5.38
C PHE A 64 3.99 3.82 6.09
N THR A 65 5.24 3.71 5.65
CA THR A 65 6.29 4.63 6.09
C THR A 65 6.06 5.97 5.38
N ASP A 66 6.87 6.98 5.70
CA ASP A 66 6.78 8.25 4.98
C ASP A 66 7.00 8.05 3.48
N ALA A 67 7.96 7.18 3.11
CA ALA A 67 8.18 6.86 1.71
C ALA A 67 6.98 6.15 1.11
N GLY A 68 6.34 5.27 1.87
CA GLY A 68 5.14 4.58 1.42
C GLY A 68 3.99 5.53 1.20
N LYS A 69 3.80 6.48 2.10
CA LYS A 69 2.75 7.48 1.96
C LYS A 69 2.97 8.35 0.74
N ALA A 70 4.22 8.75 0.50
CA ALA A 70 4.55 9.55 -0.67
C ALA A 70 4.26 8.77 -1.96
N LYS A 71 4.56 7.47 -1.95
CA LYS A 71 4.27 6.64 -3.11
C LYS A 71 2.77 6.49 -3.34
N LEU A 72 1.99 6.34 -2.26
CA LEU A 72 0.55 6.26 -2.37
C LEU A 72 -0.02 7.55 -2.97
N GLU A 73 0.47 8.70 -2.54
CA GLU A 73 0.02 9.97 -3.10
C GLU A 73 0.37 10.08 -4.57
N ALA A 74 1.54 9.59 -4.98
CA ALA A 74 1.92 9.58 -6.39
C ALA A 74 0.98 8.69 -7.21
N VAL A 75 0.60 7.54 -6.66
CA VAL A 75 -0.34 6.64 -7.31
C VAL A 75 -1.70 7.33 -7.49
N ILE A 76 -2.19 7.96 -6.43
CA ILE A 76 -3.48 8.65 -6.49
C ILE A 76 -3.43 9.79 -7.52
N ALA A 77 -2.34 10.54 -7.53
CA ALA A 77 -2.19 11.64 -8.49
C ALA A 77 -2.21 11.12 -9.93
N ALA A 78 -1.57 9.98 -10.17
CA ALA A 78 -1.57 9.37 -11.50
C ALA A 78 -2.98 8.95 -11.91
N ILE A 79 -3.74 8.38 -10.98
CA ILE A 79 -5.12 7.99 -11.24
C ILE A 79 -5.98 9.21 -11.56
N ARG A 80 -5.82 10.27 -10.78
CA ARG A 80 -6.62 11.50 -10.98
C ARG A 80 -6.28 12.20 -12.28
N GLY A 81 -5.06 12.00 -12.79
CA GLY A 81 -4.65 12.54 -14.07
C GLY A 81 -5.03 11.69 -15.26
N ALA A 82 -5.64 10.55 -14.99
CA ALA A 82 -6.03 9.64 -16.06
C ALA A 82 -7.25 10.14 -16.81
#